data_198afde7e6e765b4a78e81e187e29748
#
_entry.id   198afde7e6e765b4a78e81e187e29748
#
_cell.length_a   1.000
_cell.length_b   1.000
_cell.length_c   1.000
_cell.angle_alpha   90.00
_cell.angle_beta   90.00
_cell.angle_gamma   90.00
#
_symmetry.space_group_name_H-M   'P 1'
#
loop_
_entity.id
_entity.type
_entity.pdbx_description
1 polymer ?
#
loop_
_entity_poly.entity_id
_entity_poly.type
_entity_poly.pdbx_seq_one_letter_code
_entity_poly.pdbx_strand_id
1 'polypeptide(L)'
;MAIVGSMRQEEIWNTETAQNYDTPGAGMFAPEVLGPTVDRLAELAGDGRALEFAIGTGRVAVPLAERGVPVTGIELSRPMVEQLRTKVDEATIPVVIGDMASATAPGEYALVYLVYNTISNLLTQAEQVACFRNAARHLAPGGRFVIELRVPGLRKLPPGQEAVVWHQEPGYIGLDTYDLLRQHVVSHHLRFDESGQARLFRSPHRYIWPAELDLMGRLAGFELESRHADWIGTEFTAESRSHVSVYRMPPGRTSSR
;
A
#
# COMPACT_ATOMS: atom_id res chain seq x y z
N MET A 1 -6.17 21.04 14.74
CA MET A 1 -6.06 20.96 13.27
C MET A 1 -4.66 21.00 12.67
N ALA A 2 -3.59 20.71 13.43
CA ALA A 2 -2.20 20.71 12.93
C ALA A 2 -1.52 19.33 13.10
N ILE A 3 -2.27 18.23 13.10
CA ILE A 3 -1.72 16.90 13.46
C ILE A 3 -1.03 16.21 12.28
N VAL A 4 -1.48 16.45 11.04
CA VAL A 4 -0.96 15.74 9.86
C VAL A 4 0.38 16.30 9.36
N GLY A 5 0.67 17.57 9.58
CA GLY A 5 1.85 18.24 9.02
C GLY A 5 3.18 18.01 9.75
N SER A 6 3.18 17.29 10.90
CA SER A 6 4.40 17.13 11.72
C SER A 6 4.91 15.68 11.80
N MET A 7 4.17 14.69 11.32
CA MET A 7 4.57 13.28 11.41
C MET A 7 5.21 12.83 10.10
N ARG A 8 6.50 12.51 10.13
CA ARG A 8 7.20 11.91 8.98
C ARG A 8 6.92 10.41 8.92
N GLN A 9 6.80 9.86 7.73
CA GLN A 9 6.59 8.41 7.55
C GLN A 9 7.70 7.57 8.21
N GLU A 10 8.95 8.04 8.18
CA GLU A 10 10.09 7.41 8.85
C GLU A 10 9.92 7.31 10.38
N GLU A 11 9.22 8.28 11.01
CA GLU A 11 8.94 8.27 12.46
C GLU A 11 7.85 7.27 12.82
N ILE A 12 6.91 7.03 11.89
CA ILE A 12 5.82 6.07 12.05
C ILE A 12 6.35 4.64 11.91
N TRP A 13 7.16 4.39 10.88
CA TRP A 13 7.72 3.08 10.55
C TRP A 13 9.10 2.88 11.20
N ASN A 14 9.19 3.19 12.51
CA ASN A 14 10.39 3.06 13.33
C ASN A 14 10.63 1.61 13.76
N THR A 15 11.70 1.40 14.55
CA THR A 15 12.12 0.07 15.03
C THR A 15 11.03 -0.63 15.86
N GLU A 16 10.34 0.08 16.77
CA GLU A 16 9.26 -0.49 17.59
C GLU A 16 8.10 -0.96 16.71
N THR A 17 7.70 -0.13 15.73
CA THR A 17 6.65 -0.49 14.77
C THR A 17 7.05 -1.70 13.94
N ALA A 18 8.27 -1.72 13.41
CA ALA A 18 8.76 -2.81 12.58
C ALA A 18 8.81 -4.16 13.32
N GLN A 19 9.26 -4.16 14.58
CA GLN A 19 9.32 -5.36 15.42
C GLN A 19 7.94 -5.95 15.76
N ASN A 20 6.91 -5.11 15.81
CA ASN A 20 5.54 -5.51 16.17
C ASN A 20 4.59 -5.57 14.96
N TYR A 21 5.11 -5.41 13.73
CA TYR A 21 4.30 -5.33 12.53
C TYR A 21 3.73 -6.68 12.09
N ASP A 22 4.55 -7.72 12.14
CA ASP A 22 4.15 -9.05 11.70
C ASP A 22 3.23 -9.73 12.72
N THR A 23 2.11 -10.23 12.23
CA THR A 23 1.12 -11.03 12.99
C THR A 23 0.88 -12.37 12.29
N PRO A 24 1.86 -13.31 12.32
CA PRO A 24 1.78 -14.55 11.56
C PRO A 24 0.48 -15.31 11.79
N GLY A 25 -0.20 -15.70 10.71
CA GLY A 25 -1.45 -16.45 10.75
C GLY A 25 -2.70 -15.64 11.14
N ALA A 26 -2.59 -14.31 11.32
CA ALA A 26 -3.71 -13.47 11.70
C ALA A 26 -3.82 -12.21 10.82
N GLY A 27 -5.05 -11.68 10.69
CA GLY A 27 -5.31 -10.45 9.94
C GLY A 27 -4.81 -10.52 8.49
N MET A 28 -4.01 -9.53 8.08
CA MET A 28 -3.45 -9.49 6.71
C MET A 28 -2.36 -10.55 6.44
N PHE A 29 -1.89 -11.26 7.47
CA PHE A 29 -0.94 -12.38 7.36
C PHE A 29 -1.64 -13.74 7.38
N ALA A 30 -2.96 -13.79 7.53
CA ALA A 30 -3.72 -15.02 7.47
C ALA A 30 -3.64 -15.65 6.07
N PRO A 31 -3.43 -16.97 5.95
CA PRO A 31 -3.26 -17.63 4.65
C PRO A 31 -4.40 -17.38 3.67
N GLU A 32 -5.62 -17.32 4.18
CA GLU A 32 -6.84 -17.06 3.38
C GLU A 32 -6.90 -15.64 2.81
N VAL A 33 -6.15 -14.69 3.39
CA VAL A 33 -6.02 -13.30 2.90
C VAL A 33 -4.81 -13.18 1.98
N LEU A 34 -3.68 -13.73 2.41
CA LEU A 34 -2.40 -13.59 1.72
C LEU A 34 -2.31 -14.49 0.47
N GLY A 35 -2.85 -15.70 0.53
CA GLY A 35 -2.81 -16.67 -0.57
C GLY A 35 -3.36 -16.10 -1.88
N PRO A 36 -4.63 -15.64 -1.92
CA PRO A 36 -5.21 -15.03 -3.13
C PRO A 36 -4.43 -13.82 -3.65
N THR A 37 -3.85 -13.00 -2.77
CA THR A 37 -3.00 -11.86 -3.15
C THR A 37 -1.77 -12.35 -3.91
N VAL A 38 -1.05 -13.31 -3.36
CA VAL A 38 0.18 -13.87 -3.94
C VAL A 38 -0.12 -14.59 -5.26
N ASP A 39 -1.19 -15.39 -5.31
CA ASP A 39 -1.61 -16.12 -6.51
C ASP A 39 -1.91 -15.16 -7.67
N ARG A 40 -2.67 -14.10 -7.40
CA ARG A 40 -3.03 -13.11 -8.41
C ARG A 40 -1.81 -12.30 -8.89
N LEU A 41 -0.91 -11.92 -8.00
CA LEU A 41 0.31 -11.21 -8.37
C LEU A 41 1.25 -12.08 -9.19
N ALA A 42 1.39 -13.37 -8.86
CA ALA A 42 2.16 -14.33 -9.64
C ALA A 42 1.59 -14.49 -11.06
N GLU A 43 0.26 -14.63 -11.19
CA GLU A 43 -0.42 -14.66 -12.49
C GLU A 43 -0.15 -13.40 -13.32
N LEU A 44 -0.23 -12.21 -12.70
CA LEU A 44 -0.01 -10.93 -13.39
C LEU A 44 1.45 -10.67 -13.77
N ALA A 45 2.39 -11.22 -13.01
CA ALA A 45 3.83 -11.15 -13.30
C ALA A 45 4.20 -12.08 -14.47
N GLY A 46 3.51 -13.23 -14.62
CA GLY A 46 3.88 -14.27 -15.58
C GLY A 46 5.33 -14.72 -15.37
N ASP A 47 6.11 -14.81 -16.44
CA ASP A 47 7.53 -15.16 -16.38
C ASP A 47 8.43 -13.95 -16.07
N GLY A 48 7.85 -12.78 -15.80
CA GLY A 48 8.58 -11.53 -15.60
C GLY A 48 8.95 -11.25 -14.14
N ARG A 49 9.73 -10.19 -13.95
CA ARG A 49 10.13 -9.70 -12.62
C ARG A 49 9.05 -8.80 -12.02
N ALA A 50 8.94 -8.82 -10.69
CA ALA A 50 8.05 -7.95 -9.94
C ALA A 50 8.83 -6.94 -9.08
N LEU A 51 8.28 -5.73 -8.93
CA LEU A 51 8.79 -4.69 -8.04
C LEU A 51 7.70 -4.33 -7.03
N GLU A 52 7.98 -4.54 -5.75
CA GLU A 52 7.09 -4.10 -4.68
C GLU A 52 7.49 -2.71 -4.18
N PHE A 53 6.55 -1.79 -4.22
CA PHE A 53 6.69 -0.48 -3.58
C PHE A 53 6.31 -0.58 -2.10
N ALA A 54 7.16 -0.01 -1.22
CA ALA A 54 7.05 -0.11 0.23
C ALA A 54 6.94 -1.58 0.67
N ILE A 55 7.95 -2.37 0.33
CA ILE A 55 8.01 -3.82 0.58
C ILE A 55 7.86 -4.19 2.07
N GLY A 56 8.19 -3.26 2.99
CA GLY A 56 8.08 -3.46 4.42
C GLY A 56 8.88 -4.65 4.92
N THR A 57 8.22 -5.50 5.72
CA THR A 57 8.80 -6.74 6.24
C THR A 57 8.73 -7.92 5.26
N GLY A 58 8.29 -7.69 4.02
CA GLY A 58 8.21 -8.71 2.97
C GLY A 58 6.99 -9.61 3.04
N ARG A 59 5.90 -9.16 3.65
CA ARG A 59 4.66 -9.94 3.80
C ARG A 59 4.19 -10.58 2.50
N VAL A 60 4.25 -9.86 1.39
CA VAL A 60 3.86 -10.35 0.06
C VAL A 60 5.05 -10.80 -0.76
N ALA A 61 6.16 -10.04 -0.71
CA ALA A 61 7.36 -10.35 -1.49
C ALA A 61 7.95 -11.74 -1.22
N VAL A 62 8.02 -12.15 0.06
CA VAL A 62 8.62 -13.44 0.43
C VAL A 62 7.82 -14.60 -0.18
N PRO A 63 6.51 -14.76 0.08
CA PRO A 63 5.75 -15.85 -0.52
C PRO A 63 5.60 -15.74 -2.04
N LEU A 64 5.69 -14.53 -2.63
CA LEU A 64 5.71 -14.36 -4.09
C LEU A 64 7.04 -14.87 -4.70
N ALA A 65 8.16 -14.59 -4.04
CA ALA A 65 9.47 -15.13 -4.44
C ALA A 65 9.52 -16.66 -4.30
N GLU A 66 8.91 -17.24 -3.27
CA GLU A 66 8.74 -18.68 -3.09
C GLU A 66 7.91 -19.34 -4.23
N ARG A 67 7.03 -18.58 -4.92
CA ARG A 67 6.32 -18.98 -6.15
C ARG A 67 7.17 -18.91 -7.42
N GLY A 68 8.45 -18.53 -7.29
CA GLY A 68 9.39 -18.42 -8.40
C GLY A 68 9.37 -17.08 -9.14
N VAL A 69 8.62 -16.08 -8.66
CA VAL A 69 8.64 -14.73 -9.25
C VAL A 69 9.86 -13.97 -8.69
N PRO A 70 10.81 -13.49 -9.54
CA PRO A 70 11.90 -12.66 -9.05
C PRO A 70 11.37 -11.31 -8.55
N VAL A 71 11.52 -11.03 -7.25
CA VAL A 71 11.02 -9.81 -6.61
C VAL A 71 12.16 -8.87 -6.24
N THR A 72 11.96 -7.58 -6.46
CA THR A 72 12.79 -6.48 -5.92
C THR A 72 11.87 -5.57 -5.10
N GLY A 73 12.40 -4.90 -4.07
CA GLY A 73 11.64 -3.96 -3.26
C GLY A 73 12.19 -2.54 -3.28
N ILE A 74 11.31 -1.58 -3.04
CA ILE A 74 11.67 -0.22 -2.59
C ILE A 74 11.06 -0.05 -1.21
N GLU A 75 11.85 0.44 -0.23
CA GLU A 75 11.40 0.66 1.14
C GLU A 75 12.06 1.90 1.75
N LEU A 76 11.25 2.75 2.37
CA LEU A 76 11.72 3.95 3.05
C LEU A 76 12.35 3.62 4.41
N SER A 77 11.75 2.69 5.14
CA SER A 77 12.11 2.33 6.51
C SER A 77 13.21 1.26 6.56
N ARG A 78 14.41 1.64 7.01
CA ARG A 78 15.48 0.68 7.28
C ARG A 78 15.09 -0.38 8.32
N PRO A 79 14.42 -0.04 9.46
CA PRO A 79 13.95 -1.05 10.41
C PRO A 79 13.01 -2.10 9.79
N MET A 80 12.15 -1.71 8.84
CA MET A 80 11.32 -2.68 8.12
C MET A 80 12.17 -3.65 7.28
N VAL A 81 13.17 -3.14 6.58
CA VAL A 81 14.11 -3.99 5.82
C VAL A 81 14.92 -4.89 6.73
N GLU A 82 15.34 -4.43 7.91
CA GLU A 82 16.01 -5.28 8.91
C GLU A 82 15.12 -6.46 9.33
N GLN A 83 13.82 -6.26 9.50
CA GLN A 83 12.89 -7.37 9.75
C GLN A 83 12.74 -8.28 8.53
N LEU A 84 12.69 -7.75 7.31
CA LEU A 84 12.71 -8.57 6.09
C LEU A 84 13.97 -9.47 6.05
N ARG A 85 15.13 -8.94 6.42
CA ARG A 85 16.41 -9.68 6.44
C ARG A 85 16.46 -10.82 7.47
N THR A 86 15.57 -10.86 8.42
CA THR A 86 15.42 -12.04 9.29
C THR A 86 14.76 -13.23 8.57
N LYS A 87 14.14 -13.02 7.42
CA LYS A 87 13.37 -14.02 6.65
C LYS A 87 14.06 -14.40 5.34
N VAL A 88 14.71 -13.44 4.68
CA VAL A 88 15.30 -13.63 3.34
C VAL A 88 16.50 -12.70 3.18
N ASP A 89 17.53 -13.17 2.46
CA ASP A 89 18.74 -12.41 2.18
C ASP A 89 18.56 -11.39 1.04
N GLU A 90 19.56 -10.50 0.92
CA GLU A 90 19.59 -9.45 -0.10
C GLU A 90 19.75 -10.01 -1.53
N ALA A 91 20.40 -11.17 -1.67
CA ALA A 91 20.59 -11.79 -2.97
C ALA A 91 19.28 -12.35 -3.53
N THR A 92 18.41 -12.85 -2.65
CA THR A 92 17.09 -13.40 -3.02
C THR A 92 16.07 -12.30 -3.31
N ILE A 93 15.98 -11.29 -2.43
CA ILE A 93 15.08 -10.14 -2.60
C ILE A 93 15.87 -8.84 -2.41
N PRO A 94 16.45 -8.27 -3.47
CA PRO A 94 17.13 -6.98 -3.40
C PRO A 94 16.17 -5.85 -3.00
N VAL A 95 16.64 -4.92 -2.14
CA VAL A 95 15.84 -3.78 -1.70
C VAL A 95 16.61 -2.47 -1.88
N VAL A 96 15.98 -1.51 -2.54
CA VAL A 96 16.46 -0.13 -2.62
C VAL A 96 15.84 0.67 -1.47
N ILE A 97 16.68 1.27 -0.62
CA ILE A 97 16.21 2.19 0.41
C ILE A 97 15.83 3.52 -0.24
N GLY A 98 14.56 3.92 -0.12
CA GLY A 98 14.07 5.17 -0.65
C GLY A 98 12.56 5.27 -0.72
N ASP A 99 12.08 6.45 -1.12
CA ASP A 99 10.66 6.76 -1.23
C ASP A 99 10.07 6.16 -2.52
N MET A 100 8.93 5.47 -2.40
CA MET A 100 8.20 4.85 -3.52
C MET A 100 7.76 5.86 -4.59
N ALA A 101 7.67 7.15 -4.27
CA ALA A 101 7.34 8.19 -5.24
C ALA A 101 8.54 8.61 -6.12
N SER A 102 9.78 8.29 -5.74
CA SER A 102 10.98 8.83 -6.40
C SER A 102 12.14 7.86 -6.58
N ALA A 103 12.32 6.88 -5.67
CA ALA A 103 13.44 5.95 -5.71
C ALA A 103 13.42 5.08 -6.97
N THR A 104 14.60 4.73 -7.47
CA THR A 104 14.76 3.94 -8.70
C THR A 104 15.43 2.61 -8.39
N ALA A 105 14.74 1.52 -8.68
CA ALA A 105 15.28 0.16 -8.66
C ALA A 105 15.86 -0.22 -10.04
N PRO A 106 16.94 -1.01 -10.10
CA PRO A 106 17.58 -1.35 -11.38
C PRO A 106 16.77 -2.38 -12.18
N GLY A 107 16.70 -2.18 -13.49
CA GLY A 107 16.07 -3.10 -14.43
C GLY A 107 14.65 -2.69 -14.82
N GLU A 108 14.01 -3.54 -15.64
CA GLU A 108 12.62 -3.41 -16.07
C GLU A 108 11.79 -4.53 -15.46
N TYR A 109 10.51 -4.25 -15.21
CA TYR A 109 9.59 -5.15 -14.51
C TYR A 109 8.34 -5.38 -15.34
N ALA A 110 7.82 -6.61 -15.30
CA ALA A 110 6.51 -6.92 -15.86
C ALA A 110 5.38 -6.47 -14.93
N LEU A 111 5.68 -6.41 -13.63
CA LEU A 111 4.73 -6.05 -12.58
C LEU A 111 5.37 -5.07 -11.59
N VAL A 112 4.70 -3.95 -11.34
CA VAL A 112 4.89 -3.12 -10.14
C VAL A 112 3.64 -3.26 -9.29
N TYR A 113 3.77 -3.41 -7.98
CA TYR A 113 2.60 -3.51 -7.13
C TYR A 113 2.77 -2.77 -5.80
N LEU A 114 1.64 -2.39 -5.24
CA LEU A 114 1.51 -1.64 -4.02
C LEU A 114 0.21 -2.07 -3.32
N VAL A 115 0.33 -2.75 -2.20
CA VAL A 115 -0.77 -3.41 -1.53
C VAL A 115 -1.13 -2.75 -0.20
N TYR A 116 -2.27 -3.14 0.35
CA TYR A 116 -2.72 -2.79 1.71
C TYR A 116 -2.76 -1.29 2.00
N ASN A 117 -3.35 -0.50 1.10
CA ASN A 117 -3.54 0.96 1.22
C ASN A 117 -2.25 1.80 1.28
N THR A 118 -1.10 1.24 0.99
CA THR A 118 0.20 1.91 1.24
C THR A 118 0.37 3.23 0.48
N ILE A 119 -0.23 3.39 -0.72
CA ILE A 119 -0.20 4.67 -1.45
C ILE A 119 -0.79 5.84 -0.62
N SER A 120 -1.69 5.55 0.33
CA SER A 120 -2.28 6.55 1.22
C SER A 120 -1.27 7.16 2.20
N ASN A 121 -0.10 6.54 2.39
CA ASN A 121 1.00 7.11 3.20
C ASN A 121 1.66 8.31 2.52
N LEU A 122 1.49 8.49 1.21
CA LEU A 122 1.83 9.71 0.48
C LEU A 122 0.74 10.74 0.74
N LEU A 123 1.07 11.81 1.48
CA LEU A 123 0.09 12.71 2.05
C LEU A 123 -0.36 13.83 1.11
N THR A 124 0.25 13.94 -0.06
CA THR A 124 -0.15 14.92 -1.07
C THR A 124 -0.56 14.24 -2.39
N GLN A 125 -1.47 14.88 -3.12
CA GLN A 125 -1.85 14.42 -4.45
C GLN A 125 -0.64 14.39 -5.41
N ALA A 126 0.28 15.35 -5.27
CA ALA A 126 1.49 15.41 -6.09
C ALA A 126 2.40 14.19 -5.87
N GLU A 127 2.61 13.77 -4.62
CA GLU A 127 3.38 12.56 -4.28
C GLU A 127 2.70 11.30 -4.81
N GLN A 128 1.38 11.19 -4.70
CA GLN A 128 0.63 10.06 -5.23
C GLN A 128 0.72 9.97 -6.77
N VAL A 129 0.63 11.10 -7.47
CA VAL A 129 0.89 11.16 -8.93
C VAL A 129 2.35 10.81 -9.24
N ALA A 130 3.31 11.26 -8.43
CA ALA A 130 4.72 10.91 -8.60
C ALA A 130 4.96 9.40 -8.44
N CYS A 131 4.26 8.74 -7.50
CA CYS A 131 4.29 7.29 -7.33
C CYS A 131 3.82 6.56 -8.59
N PHE A 132 2.71 6.97 -9.21
CA PHE A 132 2.25 6.41 -10.49
C PHE A 132 3.29 6.59 -11.61
N ARG A 133 3.88 7.80 -11.72
CA ARG A 133 4.95 8.06 -12.69
C ARG A 133 6.20 7.23 -12.41
N ASN A 134 6.49 6.99 -11.14
CA ASN A 134 7.59 6.13 -10.74
C ASN A 134 7.34 4.68 -11.16
N ALA A 135 6.13 4.15 -10.93
CA ALA A 135 5.74 2.82 -11.42
C ALA A 135 5.88 2.71 -12.93
N ALA A 136 5.41 3.73 -13.68
CA ALA A 136 5.51 3.77 -15.14
C ALA A 136 6.96 3.71 -15.65
N ARG A 137 7.93 4.32 -14.92
CA ARG A 137 9.36 4.30 -15.30
C ARG A 137 10.02 2.94 -15.11
N HIS A 138 9.48 2.11 -14.21
CA HIS A 138 10.03 0.78 -13.92
C HIS A 138 9.42 -0.33 -14.80
N LEU A 139 8.28 -0.06 -15.41
CA LEU A 139 7.57 -1.09 -16.18
C LEU A 139 8.08 -1.23 -17.61
N ALA A 140 8.24 -2.48 -18.02
CA ALA A 140 8.38 -2.84 -19.42
C ALA A 140 7.10 -2.47 -20.22
N PRO A 141 7.19 -2.31 -21.55
CA PRO A 141 6.01 -2.15 -22.39
C PRO A 141 4.99 -3.29 -22.18
N GLY A 142 3.73 -2.94 -21.93
CA GLY A 142 2.68 -3.89 -21.62
C GLY A 142 2.66 -4.37 -20.17
N GLY A 143 3.60 -3.92 -19.34
CA GLY A 143 3.64 -4.22 -17.90
C GLY A 143 2.48 -3.61 -17.13
N ARG A 144 2.28 -4.08 -15.90
CA ARG A 144 1.12 -3.75 -15.05
C ARG A 144 1.52 -3.09 -13.76
N PHE A 145 0.74 -2.10 -13.34
CA PHE A 145 0.79 -1.54 -12.00
C PHE A 145 -0.47 -1.94 -11.23
N VAL A 146 -0.29 -2.62 -10.09
CA VAL A 146 -1.39 -3.13 -9.27
C VAL A 146 -1.45 -2.36 -7.95
N ILE A 147 -2.64 -1.88 -7.60
CA ILE A 147 -2.89 -1.17 -6.34
C ILE A 147 -4.07 -1.79 -5.62
N GLU A 148 -3.87 -2.17 -4.35
CA GLU A 148 -4.93 -2.48 -3.42
C GLU A 148 -5.23 -1.28 -2.53
N LEU A 149 -6.49 -0.84 -2.50
CA LEU A 149 -6.89 0.36 -1.77
C LEU A 149 -8.32 0.23 -1.22
N ARG A 150 -8.55 0.81 -0.05
CA ARG A 150 -9.90 0.99 0.50
C ARG A 150 -10.64 2.09 -0.25
N VAL A 151 -11.94 1.89 -0.45
CA VAL A 151 -12.85 2.97 -0.85
C VAL A 151 -13.06 3.89 0.36
N PRO A 152 -12.94 5.22 0.21
CA PRO A 152 -13.12 6.16 1.32
C PRO A 152 -14.45 5.97 2.05
N GLY A 153 -14.37 5.68 3.35
CA GLY A 153 -15.51 5.32 4.19
C GLY A 153 -16.36 6.50 4.66
N LEU A 154 -16.40 7.60 3.91
CA LEU A 154 -17.09 8.86 4.32
C LEU A 154 -18.60 8.69 4.54
N ARG A 155 -19.22 7.66 3.94
CA ARG A 155 -20.63 7.30 4.21
C ARG A 155 -20.90 6.91 5.67
N LYS A 156 -19.86 6.56 6.44
CA LYS A 156 -19.96 6.19 7.84
C LYS A 156 -19.87 7.39 8.78
N LEU A 157 -19.46 8.55 8.26
CA LEU A 157 -19.40 9.78 9.04
C LEU A 157 -20.82 10.33 9.24
N PRO A 158 -21.29 10.48 10.50
CA PRO A 158 -22.55 11.17 10.74
C PRO A 158 -22.47 12.63 10.27
N PRO A 159 -23.57 13.23 9.81
CA PRO A 159 -23.59 14.63 9.39
C PRO A 159 -23.04 15.57 10.47
N GLY A 160 -22.09 16.42 10.08
CA GLY A 160 -21.46 17.40 10.97
C GLY A 160 -20.39 16.84 11.90
N GLN A 161 -20.02 15.58 11.77
CA GLN A 161 -18.90 14.98 12.53
C GLN A 161 -17.68 14.77 11.66
N GLU A 162 -16.51 14.92 12.26
CA GLU A 162 -15.20 14.73 11.62
C GLU A 162 -14.51 13.45 12.11
N ALA A 163 -15.16 12.66 12.99
CA ALA A 163 -14.58 11.46 13.59
C ALA A 163 -15.56 10.29 13.60
N VAL A 164 -15.01 9.08 13.49
CA VAL A 164 -15.77 7.83 13.61
C VAL A 164 -14.94 6.76 14.31
N VAL A 165 -15.56 6.07 15.28
CA VAL A 165 -15.01 4.85 15.88
C VAL A 165 -15.26 3.72 14.91
N TRP A 166 -14.18 3.06 14.44
CA TRP A 166 -14.29 1.95 13.49
C TRP A 166 -14.05 0.58 14.14
N HIS A 167 -13.45 0.55 15.35
CA HIS A 167 -13.26 -0.66 16.14
C HIS A 167 -13.26 -0.34 17.64
N GLN A 168 -13.87 -1.24 18.43
CA GLN A 168 -13.86 -1.17 19.87
C GLN A 168 -13.91 -2.58 20.45
N GLU A 169 -12.93 -2.89 21.32
CA GLU A 169 -12.87 -4.12 22.10
C GLU A 169 -12.20 -3.84 23.46
N PRO A 170 -12.24 -4.75 24.45
CA PRO A 170 -11.52 -4.57 25.70
C PRO A 170 -10.04 -4.29 25.48
N GLY A 171 -9.55 -3.19 26.02
CA GLY A 171 -8.14 -2.78 25.89
C GLY A 171 -7.77 -2.10 24.57
N TYR A 172 -8.71 -1.91 23.62
CA TYR A 172 -8.41 -1.24 22.36
C TYR A 172 -9.57 -0.44 21.78
N ILE A 173 -9.28 0.79 21.33
CA ILE A 173 -10.20 1.63 20.55
C ILE A 173 -9.48 2.13 19.30
N GLY A 174 -10.08 1.89 18.14
CA GLY A 174 -9.69 2.45 16.85
C GLY A 174 -10.68 3.53 16.42
N LEU A 175 -10.19 4.74 16.12
CA LEU A 175 -11.00 5.82 15.58
C LEU A 175 -10.27 6.55 14.47
N ASP A 176 -11.02 7.04 13.49
CA ASP A 176 -10.52 7.88 12.41
C ASP A 176 -11.03 9.30 12.56
N THR A 177 -10.15 10.29 12.31
CA THR A 177 -10.51 11.70 12.16
C THR A 177 -10.23 12.16 10.74
N TYR A 178 -11.14 12.95 10.16
CA TYR A 178 -11.10 13.34 8.75
C TYR A 178 -10.93 14.83 8.56
N ASP A 179 -10.05 15.23 7.63
CA ASP A 179 -10.01 16.55 6.99
C ASP A 179 -10.51 16.39 5.55
N LEU A 180 -11.78 16.71 5.31
CA LEU A 180 -12.43 16.52 4.02
C LEU A 180 -11.88 17.45 2.94
N LEU A 181 -11.33 18.62 3.32
CA LEU A 181 -10.77 19.59 2.39
C LEU A 181 -9.47 19.06 1.76
N ARG A 182 -8.63 18.42 2.57
CA ARG A 182 -7.32 17.89 2.14
C ARG A 182 -7.35 16.41 1.79
N GLN A 183 -8.51 15.78 1.95
CA GLN A 183 -8.67 14.31 1.84
C GLN A 183 -7.73 13.56 2.81
N HIS A 184 -7.51 14.10 4.01
CA HIS A 184 -6.72 13.41 5.02
C HIS A 184 -7.61 12.62 5.98
N VAL A 185 -7.10 11.48 6.42
CA VAL A 185 -7.62 10.71 7.53
C VAL A 185 -6.46 10.38 8.47
N VAL A 186 -6.68 10.55 9.77
CA VAL A 186 -5.73 10.10 10.79
C VAL A 186 -6.39 8.96 11.55
N SER A 187 -5.80 7.78 11.44
CA SER A 187 -6.19 6.63 12.26
C SER A 187 -5.51 6.72 13.62
N HIS A 188 -6.31 6.72 14.67
CA HIS A 188 -5.87 6.73 16.05
C HIS A 188 -6.09 5.35 16.64
N HIS A 189 -5.04 4.76 17.20
CA HIS A 189 -5.04 3.47 17.87
C HIS A 189 -4.75 3.69 19.35
N LEU A 190 -5.75 3.55 20.20
CA LEU A 190 -5.62 3.64 21.65
C LEU A 190 -5.58 2.22 22.21
N ARG A 191 -4.48 1.85 22.82
CA ARG A 191 -4.30 0.59 23.55
C ARG A 191 -4.21 0.90 25.04
N PHE A 192 -5.01 0.20 25.84
CA PHE A 192 -5.05 0.34 27.29
C PHE A 192 -4.36 -0.86 27.92
N ASP A 193 -3.45 -0.60 28.84
CA ASP A 193 -2.86 -1.64 29.69
C ASP A 193 -3.78 -2.02 30.88
N GLU A 194 -3.38 -2.99 31.67
CA GLU A 194 -4.13 -3.45 32.85
C GLU A 194 -4.37 -2.36 33.91
N SER A 195 -3.53 -1.32 33.93
CA SER A 195 -3.69 -0.15 34.82
C SER A 195 -4.67 0.90 34.26
N GLY A 196 -5.14 0.73 33.02
CA GLY A 196 -5.97 1.70 32.32
C GLY A 196 -5.19 2.84 31.67
N GLN A 197 -3.84 2.78 31.65
CA GLN A 197 -3.04 3.77 30.95
C GLN A 197 -3.12 3.54 29.44
N ALA A 198 -3.42 4.61 28.69
CA ALA A 198 -3.54 4.55 27.24
C ALA A 198 -2.20 4.85 26.54
N ARG A 199 -1.83 4.00 25.57
CA ARG A 199 -0.83 4.30 24.55
C ARG A 199 -1.54 4.69 23.26
N LEU A 200 -1.16 5.83 22.70
CA LEU A 200 -1.73 6.37 21.47
C LEU A 200 -0.72 6.25 20.32
N PHE A 201 -1.08 5.49 19.29
CA PHE A 201 -0.41 5.49 17.99
C PHE A 201 -1.27 6.20 16.96
N ARG A 202 -0.67 7.02 16.08
CA ARG A 202 -1.36 7.74 15.01
C ARG A 202 -0.72 7.43 13.68
N SER A 203 -1.57 7.23 12.67
CA SER A 203 -1.18 6.98 11.29
C SER A 203 -1.94 7.92 10.36
N PRO A 204 -1.30 8.97 9.83
CA PRO A 204 -1.92 9.86 8.87
C PRO A 204 -1.89 9.26 7.46
N HIS A 205 -2.99 9.44 6.73
CA HIS A 205 -3.17 8.97 5.37
C HIS A 205 -3.87 10.02 4.52
N ARG A 206 -3.61 10.02 3.21
CA ARG A 206 -4.45 10.70 2.22
C ARG A 206 -5.31 9.67 1.50
N TYR A 207 -6.62 9.73 1.70
CA TYR A 207 -7.54 8.84 1.00
C TYR A 207 -7.76 9.27 -0.45
N ILE A 208 -8.02 8.31 -1.32
CA ILE A 208 -8.16 8.50 -2.77
C ILE A 208 -9.46 7.86 -3.23
N TRP A 209 -10.26 8.60 -4.02
CA TRP A 209 -11.40 8.02 -4.69
C TRP A 209 -10.96 7.19 -5.91
N PRO A 210 -11.65 6.09 -6.25
CA PRO A 210 -11.31 5.30 -7.44
C PRO A 210 -11.21 6.12 -8.72
N ALA A 211 -12.10 7.10 -8.93
CA ALA A 211 -12.05 7.99 -10.09
C ALA A 211 -10.81 8.93 -10.09
N GLU A 212 -10.38 9.39 -8.92
CA GLU A 212 -9.14 10.16 -8.77
C GLU A 212 -7.91 9.29 -9.05
N LEU A 213 -7.91 8.05 -8.56
CA LEU A 213 -6.87 7.08 -8.82
C LEU A 213 -6.72 6.82 -10.34
N ASP A 214 -7.84 6.73 -11.08
CA ASP A 214 -7.84 6.56 -12.53
C ASP A 214 -7.26 7.78 -13.27
N LEU A 215 -7.49 8.99 -12.76
CA LEU A 215 -6.87 10.21 -13.29
C LEU A 215 -5.35 10.20 -13.08
N MET A 216 -4.88 9.75 -11.91
CA MET A 216 -3.44 9.58 -11.64
C MET A 216 -2.81 8.57 -12.60
N GLY A 217 -3.50 7.46 -12.85
CA GLY A 217 -3.10 6.46 -13.83
C GLY A 217 -2.95 7.07 -15.24
N ARG A 218 -3.95 7.79 -15.72
CA ARG A 218 -3.92 8.47 -17.04
C ARG A 218 -2.80 9.51 -17.14
N LEU A 219 -2.56 10.29 -16.07
CA LEU A 219 -1.45 11.26 -16.01
C LEU A 219 -0.07 10.61 -16.10
N ALA A 220 0.05 9.36 -15.67
CA ALA A 220 1.27 8.56 -15.78
C ALA A 220 1.32 7.69 -17.06
N GLY A 221 0.25 7.71 -17.87
CA GLY A 221 0.16 7.02 -19.14
C GLY A 221 -0.38 5.61 -19.07
N PHE A 222 -1.02 5.24 -17.98
CA PHE A 222 -1.69 3.95 -17.82
C PHE A 222 -3.14 3.96 -18.34
N GLU A 223 -3.60 2.77 -18.65
CA GLU A 223 -5.02 2.45 -18.86
C GLU A 223 -5.48 1.49 -17.78
N LEU A 224 -6.69 1.69 -17.25
CA LEU A 224 -7.30 0.73 -16.31
C LEU A 224 -7.63 -0.55 -17.08
N GLU A 225 -6.99 -1.67 -16.72
CA GLU A 225 -7.24 -2.99 -17.30
C GLU A 225 -8.41 -3.68 -16.58
N SER A 226 -8.41 -3.67 -15.24
CA SER A 226 -9.48 -4.25 -14.43
C SER A 226 -9.56 -3.62 -13.03
N ARG A 227 -10.74 -3.75 -12.40
CA ARG A 227 -10.96 -3.42 -11.01
C ARG A 227 -11.90 -4.42 -10.38
N HIS A 228 -11.48 -5.05 -9.29
CA HIS A 228 -12.27 -5.98 -8.50
C HIS A 228 -12.35 -5.51 -7.05
N ALA A 229 -13.35 -5.97 -6.30
CA ALA A 229 -13.51 -5.62 -4.89
C ALA A 229 -12.43 -6.24 -3.99
N ASP A 230 -11.83 -7.33 -4.44
CA ASP A 230 -10.82 -8.14 -3.73
C ASP A 230 -9.89 -8.89 -4.70
N TRP A 231 -9.01 -9.71 -4.13
CA TRP A 231 -8.02 -10.50 -4.87
C TRP A 231 -8.57 -11.76 -5.54
N ILE A 232 -9.79 -12.19 -5.19
CA ILE A 232 -10.45 -13.37 -5.81
C ILE A 232 -11.33 -12.99 -7.01
N GLY A 233 -11.35 -11.71 -7.39
CA GLY A 233 -12.05 -11.25 -8.59
C GLY A 233 -13.53 -10.92 -8.37
N THR A 234 -13.96 -10.67 -7.13
CA THR A 234 -15.32 -10.21 -6.83
C THR A 234 -15.62 -8.89 -7.56
N GLU A 235 -16.82 -8.77 -8.14
CA GLU A 235 -17.24 -7.57 -8.86
C GLU A 235 -17.13 -6.31 -7.99
N PHE A 236 -16.54 -5.27 -8.54
CA PHE A 236 -16.48 -3.96 -7.89
C PHE A 236 -17.78 -3.18 -8.11
N THR A 237 -18.48 -2.90 -7.03
CA THR A 237 -19.78 -2.20 -7.02
C THR A 237 -19.77 -0.96 -6.13
N ALA A 238 -20.87 -0.22 -6.10
CA ALA A 238 -21.07 0.93 -5.22
C ALA A 238 -20.99 0.58 -3.72
N GLU A 239 -21.18 -0.69 -3.37
CA GLU A 239 -21.14 -1.19 -1.98
C GLU A 239 -19.76 -1.76 -1.59
N SER A 240 -18.83 -1.87 -2.55
CA SER A 240 -17.47 -2.35 -2.29
C SER A 240 -16.72 -1.43 -1.33
N ARG A 241 -16.01 -2.03 -0.38
CA ARG A 241 -15.25 -1.31 0.66
C ARG A 241 -13.77 -1.19 0.34
N SER A 242 -13.31 -1.99 -0.60
CA SER A 242 -11.93 -2.03 -1.10
C SER A 242 -11.94 -2.33 -2.59
N HIS A 243 -10.80 -2.17 -3.21
CA HIS A 243 -10.60 -2.60 -4.58
C HIS A 243 -9.14 -2.97 -4.84
N VAL A 244 -8.96 -3.89 -5.77
CA VAL A 244 -7.71 -4.20 -6.44
C VAL A 244 -7.84 -3.69 -7.86
N SER A 245 -7.04 -2.69 -8.21
CA SER A 245 -7.03 -2.07 -9.53
C SER A 245 -5.76 -2.45 -10.26
N VAL A 246 -5.90 -2.96 -11.47
CA VAL A 246 -4.81 -3.29 -12.38
C VAL A 246 -4.78 -2.25 -13.48
N TYR A 247 -3.67 -1.54 -13.57
CA TYR A 247 -3.39 -0.56 -14.61
C TYR A 247 -2.33 -1.13 -15.55
N ARG A 248 -2.55 -1.02 -16.86
CA ARG A 248 -1.64 -1.51 -17.87
C ARG A 248 -0.92 -0.37 -18.56
N MET A 249 0.38 -0.51 -18.77
CA MET A 249 1.15 0.33 -19.66
C MET A 249 0.87 -0.09 -21.11
N PRO A 250 0.35 0.80 -21.98
CA PRO A 250 0.11 0.45 -23.37
C PRO A 250 1.37 -0.06 -24.05
N PRO A 251 1.29 -1.11 -24.90
CA PRO A 251 2.42 -1.53 -25.70
C PRO A 251 2.75 -0.42 -26.71
N GLY A 252 4.01 0.08 -26.72
CA GLY A 252 4.48 0.99 -27.74
C GLY A 252 4.70 2.45 -27.38
N ARG A 253 4.65 2.84 -26.10
CA ARG A 253 5.21 4.15 -25.70
C ARG A 253 6.73 4.04 -25.55
N THR A 254 7.44 4.27 -26.64
CA THR A 254 8.82 4.78 -26.53
C THR A 254 8.71 6.14 -25.82
N SER A 255 9.35 6.27 -24.66
CA SER A 255 9.46 7.54 -23.95
C SER A 255 10.03 8.58 -24.92
N SER A 256 9.21 9.53 -25.36
CA SER A 256 9.74 10.77 -25.89
C SER A 256 10.50 11.46 -24.76
N ARG A 257 11.81 11.51 -24.93
CA ARG A 257 12.77 12.22 -24.08
C ARG A 257 12.45 13.72 -24.01
#